data_cac2b0eef278cefa380c84d4bddd0c6f
#
_entry.id   cac2b0eef278cefa380c84d4bddd0c6f
#
_cell.length_a   1.000
_cell.length_b   1.000
_cell.length_c   1.000
_cell.angle_alpha   90.00
_cell.angle_beta   90.00
_cell.angle_gamma   90.00
#
_symmetry.space_group_name_H-M   'P 1'
#
loop_
_entity.id
_entity.type
_entity.pdbx_description
1 polymer ?
#
loop_
_entity_poly.entity_id
_entity_poly.type
_entity_poly.pdbx_seq_one_letter_code
_entity_poly.pdbx_strand_id
1 'polypeptide(L)'
;ELAPGIQNKIGQFVSNPLIRNIIGQQKTSFNIRELMDNKKILIINLSKGKVGEGNANLLGSLLITKIYLAAMSRADIDPYEAEKLPPFYFYVDEFQNFANESFASILSEARKYKLALTVAHQYVEQMTDEVRSAVFGNVGTMIVFRIGATDAEVFEREFAPYFIMDDFVNLSAHQIYLRLMI
;
A
#
# COMPACT_ATOMS: atom_id res chain seq x y z
N GLU A 1 28.54 22.10 4.79
CA GLU A 1 28.35 21.33 3.52
C GLU A 1 27.23 20.28 3.55
N LEU A 2 26.41 20.24 4.59
CA LEU A 2 25.18 19.41 4.66
C LEU A 2 23.97 20.03 3.92
N ALA A 3 24.09 21.31 3.56
CA ALA A 3 22.98 22.09 3.00
C ALA A 3 22.49 21.63 1.61
N PRO A 4 23.34 21.25 0.62
CA PRO A 4 22.85 20.93 -0.73
C PRO A 4 21.95 19.69 -0.78
N GLY A 5 22.25 18.66 -0.01
CA GLY A 5 21.45 17.43 0.02
C GLY A 5 20.06 17.64 0.65
N ILE A 6 20.00 18.45 1.71
CA ILE A 6 18.75 18.83 2.38
C ILE A 6 17.96 19.79 1.48
N GLN A 7 18.62 20.79 0.90
CA GLN A 7 17.99 21.76 -0.01
C GLN A 7 17.39 21.08 -1.24
N ASN A 8 18.06 20.07 -1.84
CA ASN A 8 17.53 19.32 -2.96
C ASN A 8 16.26 18.51 -2.58
N LYS A 9 16.26 17.91 -1.41
CA LYS A 9 15.08 17.15 -0.93
C LYS A 9 13.91 18.11 -0.57
N ILE A 10 14.18 19.16 0.17
CA ILE A 10 13.16 20.15 0.53
C ILE A 10 12.72 20.95 -0.71
N GLY A 11 13.64 21.26 -1.62
CA GLY A 11 13.34 21.97 -2.86
C GLY A 11 12.27 21.29 -3.71
N GLN A 12 12.28 19.97 -3.78
CA GLN A 12 11.24 19.21 -4.49
C GLN A 12 9.83 19.41 -3.89
N PHE A 13 9.73 19.58 -2.57
CA PHE A 13 8.45 19.86 -1.90
C PHE A 13 7.98 21.31 -2.10
N VAL A 14 8.91 22.25 -2.09
CA VAL A 14 8.58 23.69 -2.12
C VAL A 14 8.40 24.22 -3.53
N SER A 15 9.08 23.63 -4.53
CA SER A 15 9.03 24.05 -5.93
C SER A 15 7.68 23.76 -6.61
N ASN A 16 6.98 22.70 -6.19
CA ASN A 16 5.65 22.40 -6.70
C ASN A 16 4.59 23.09 -5.84
N PRO A 17 3.82 24.05 -6.39
CA PRO A 17 2.82 24.80 -5.63
C PRO A 17 1.75 23.92 -5.00
N LEU A 18 1.37 22.82 -5.66
CA LEU A 18 0.34 21.89 -5.17
C LEU A 18 0.85 21.17 -3.91
N ILE A 19 2.06 20.63 -3.96
CA ILE A 19 2.68 19.95 -2.81
C ILE A 19 2.88 20.92 -1.66
N ARG A 20 3.46 22.09 -1.95
CA ARG A 20 3.65 23.15 -0.96
C ARG A 20 2.36 23.54 -0.25
N ASN A 21 1.25 23.67 -0.99
CA ASN A 21 -0.04 24.03 -0.42
C ASN A 21 -0.66 22.89 0.40
N ILE A 22 -0.37 21.62 0.09
CA ILE A 22 -0.85 20.47 0.87
C ILE A 22 -0.06 20.36 2.17
N ILE A 23 1.27 20.30 2.10
CA ILE A 23 2.11 20.02 3.28
C ILE A 23 2.41 21.27 4.13
N GLY A 24 2.29 22.46 3.55
CA GLY A 24 2.54 23.74 4.23
C GLY A 24 1.36 24.25 5.07
N GLN A 25 0.28 23.50 5.20
CA GLN A 25 -0.85 23.89 6.05
C GLN A 25 -0.47 23.89 7.53
N GLN A 26 -0.82 24.94 8.25
CA GLN A 26 -0.55 25.06 9.69
C GLN A 26 -1.35 24.06 10.52
N LYS A 27 -2.50 23.62 10.04
CA LYS A 27 -3.38 22.67 10.71
C LYS A 27 -3.81 21.58 9.74
N THR A 28 -3.85 20.36 10.23
CA THR A 28 -4.41 19.22 9.49
C THR A 28 -5.92 19.42 9.33
N SER A 29 -6.43 19.25 8.11
CA SER A 29 -7.86 19.45 7.79
C SER A 29 -8.74 18.31 8.32
N PHE A 30 -8.18 17.11 8.55
CA PHE A 30 -8.89 15.94 9.04
C PHE A 30 -7.95 15.04 9.84
N ASN A 31 -8.53 14.28 10.77
CA ASN A 31 -7.82 13.30 11.57
C ASN A 31 -8.07 11.90 10.99
N ILE A 32 -7.02 11.22 10.54
CA ILE A 32 -7.13 9.88 9.93
C ILE A 32 -7.69 8.87 10.94
N ARG A 33 -7.27 8.93 12.21
CA ARG A 33 -7.77 8.05 13.25
C ARG A 33 -9.28 8.21 13.47
N GLU A 34 -9.77 9.44 13.50
CA GLU A 34 -11.20 9.71 13.61
C GLU A 34 -11.99 9.22 12.39
N LEU A 35 -11.43 9.33 11.18
CA LEU A 35 -12.04 8.79 9.98
C LEU A 35 -12.17 7.27 10.05
N MET A 36 -11.13 6.59 10.54
CA MET A 36 -11.12 5.13 10.71
C MET A 36 -12.18 4.68 11.71
N ASP A 37 -12.21 5.29 12.90
CA ASP A 37 -13.04 4.86 13.99
C ASP A 37 -14.53 5.21 13.77
N ASN A 38 -14.80 6.28 13.01
CA ASN A 38 -16.15 6.70 12.64
C ASN A 38 -16.65 6.13 11.30
N LYS A 39 -15.97 5.10 10.75
CA LYS A 39 -16.38 4.40 9.51
C LYS A 39 -16.53 5.34 8.31
N LYS A 40 -15.68 6.35 8.21
CA LYS A 40 -15.72 7.30 7.08
C LYS A 40 -14.99 6.73 5.89
N ILE A 41 -15.42 7.15 4.70
CA ILE A 41 -14.75 6.81 3.44
C ILE A 41 -13.79 7.95 3.08
N LEU A 42 -12.53 7.60 2.84
CA LEU A 42 -11.49 8.51 2.38
C LEU A 42 -11.03 8.08 0.98
N ILE A 43 -11.20 8.95 0.00
CA ILE A 43 -10.73 8.72 -1.38
C ILE A 43 -9.63 9.70 -1.68
N ILE A 44 -8.45 9.18 -2.06
CA ILE A 44 -7.26 9.98 -2.36
C ILE A 44 -6.86 9.72 -3.81
N ASN A 45 -6.90 10.77 -4.63
CA ASN A 45 -6.50 10.70 -6.02
C ASN A 45 -5.08 11.27 -6.20
N LEU A 46 -4.12 10.37 -6.39
CA LEU A 46 -2.70 10.68 -6.64
C LEU A 46 -2.33 10.52 -8.12
N SER A 47 -3.24 10.84 -9.04
CA SER A 47 -3.00 10.72 -10.48
C SER A 47 -1.69 11.38 -10.90
N LYS A 48 -0.77 10.58 -11.47
CA LYS A 48 0.55 11.04 -11.97
C LYS A 48 0.43 12.19 -12.97
N GLY A 49 -0.63 12.20 -13.79
CA GLY A 49 -0.90 13.25 -14.74
C GLY A 49 -1.25 14.61 -14.14
N LYS A 50 -1.73 14.65 -12.89
CA LYS A 50 -2.09 15.88 -12.19
C LYS A 50 -1.00 16.41 -11.27
N VAL A 51 -0.34 15.51 -10.55
CA VAL A 51 0.63 15.90 -9.50
C VAL A 51 2.09 15.66 -9.90
N GLY A 52 2.32 14.92 -10.98
CA GLY A 52 3.65 14.42 -11.38
C GLY A 52 4.03 13.15 -10.61
N GLU A 53 4.83 12.29 -11.23
CA GLU A 53 5.16 10.95 -10.69
C GLU A 53 5.91 11.03 -9.35
N GLY A 54 6.99 11.80 -9.27
CA GLY A 54 7.77 11.93 -8.03
C GLY A 54 6.94 12.48 -6.86
N ASN A 55 6.04 13.43 -7.15
CA ASN A 55 5.13 13.99 -6.13
C ASN A 55 4.05 13.00 -5.70
N ALA A 56 3.50 12.21 -6.65
CA ALA A 56 2.52 11.17 -6.35
C ALA A 56 3.12 10.11 -5.43
N ASN A 57 4.33 9.63 -5.75
CA ASN A 57 5.04 8.63 -4.96
C ASN A 57 5.34 9.13 -3.54
N LEU A 58 5.79 10.38 -3.43
CA LEU A 58 6.09 11.00 -2.14
C LEU A 58 4.85 11.16 -1.27
N LEU A 59 3.79 11.79 -1.81
CA LEU A 59 2.53 11.97 -1.08
C LEU A 59 1.91 10.63 -0.70
N GLY A 60 1.94 9.64 -1.60
CA GLY A 60 1.44 8.29 -1.34
C GLY A 60 2.17 7.63 -0.20
N SER A 61 3.50 7.65 -0.20
CA SER A 61 4.32 7.07 0.88
C SER A 61 4.06 7.74 2.24
N LEU A 62 3.93 9.07 2.26
CA LEU A 62 3.58 9.81 3.47
C LEU A 62 2.19 9.48 3.98
N LEU A 63 1.19 9.34 3.09
CA LEU A 63 -0.18 9.01 3.45
C LEU A 63 -0.28 7.58 3.98
N ILE A 64 0.38 6.61 3.34
CA ILE A 64 0.45 5.22 3.81
C ILE A 64 1.03 5.18 5.23
N THR A 65 2.14 5.87 5.45
CA THR A 65 2.76 5.94 6.77
C THR A 65 1.82 6.57 7.80
N LYS A 66 1.13 7.65 7.45
CA LYS A 66 0.16 8.30 8.36
C LYS A 66 -1.04 7.42 8.67
N ILE A 67 -1.57 6.68 7.68
CA ILE A 67 -2.66 5.73 7.89
C ILE A 67 -2.21 4.60 8.82
N TYR A 68 -1.01 4.09 8.61
CA TYR A 68 -0.43 3.05 9.47
C TYR A 68 -0.24 3.54 10.91
N LEU A 69 0.37 4.71 11.10
CA LEU A 69 0.53 5.30 12.44
C LEU A 69 -0.81 5.56 13.12
N ALA A 70 -1.83 5.99 12.37
CA ALA A 70 -3.17 6.14 12.89
C ALA A 70 -3.80 4.80 13.32
N ALA A 71 -3.56 3.73 12.56
CA ALA A 71 -3.97 2.39 12.95
C ALA A 71 -3.23 1.91 14.21
N MET A 72 -1.88 2.05 14.24
CA MET A 72 -1.05 1.68 15.39
C MET A 72 -1.46 2.39 16.68
N SER A 73 -1.91 3.65 16.60
CA SER A 73 -2.39 4.38 17.78
C SER A 73 -3.60 3.74 18.46
N ARG A 74 -4.23 2.73 17.83
CA ARG A 74 -5.25 1.88 18.45
C ARG A 74 -4.69 0.97 19.55
N ALA A 75 -3.38 0.77 19.61
CA ALA A 75 -2.72 0.03 20.68
C ALA A 75 -2.83 0.70 22.06
N ASP A 76 -3.08 2.01 22.09
CA ASP A 76 -3.21 2.78 23.35
C ASP A 76 -4.59 2.63 24.02
N ILE A 77 -5.51 1.91 23.35
CA ILE A 77 -6.87 1.68 23.86
C ILE A 77 -6.91 0.36 24.64
N ASP A 78 -7.74 0.33 25.66
CA ASP A 78 -8.07 -0.92 26.37
C ASP A 78 -8.44 -2.04 25.38
N PRO A 79 -7.91 -3.26 25.52
CA PRO A 79 -8.15 -4.36 24.59
C PRO A 79 -9.64 -4.65 24.32
N TYR A 80 -10.49 -4.55 25.34
CA TYR A 80 -11.93 -4.77 25.19
C TYR A 80 -12.60 -3.69 24.34
N GLU A 81 -12.18 -2.43 24.48
CA GLU A 81 -12.68 -1.33 23.65
C GLU A 81 -12.07 -1.40 22.22
N ALA A 82 -10.82 -1.84 22.10
CA ALA A 82 -10.18 -2.05 20.81
C ALA A 82 -10.90 -3.13 19.96
N GLU A 83 -11.47 -4.15 20.60
CA GLU A 83 -12.27 -5.17 19.90
C GLU A 83 -13.55 -4.60 19.28
N LYS A 84 -14.10 -3.54 19.82
CA LYS A 84 -15.32 -2.90 19.30
C LYS A 84 -15.05 -1.97 18.13
N LEU A 85 -13.80 -1.55 17.92
CA LEU A 85 -13.45 -0.68 16.81
C LEU A 85 -13.74 -1.35 15.47
N PRO A 86 -14.25 -0.59 14.49
CA PRO A 86 -14.49 -1.12 13.16
C PRO A 86 -13.17 -1.43 12.46
N PRO A 87 -13.13 -2.47 11.59
CA PRO A 87 -12.03 -2.64 10.67
C PRO A 87 -11.98 -1.45 9.70
N PHE A 88 -10.78 -1.04 9.34
CA PHE A 88 -10.56 -0.06 8.29
C PHE A 88 -9.98 -0.75 7.07
N TYR A 89 -10.72 -0.73 5.96
CA TYR A 89 -10.31 -1.34 4.70
C TYR A 89 -9.50 -0.33 3.90
N PHE A 90 -8.25 -0.67 3.65
CA PHE A 90 -7.30 0.18 2.96
C PHE A 90 -6.90 -0.43 1.61
N TYR A 91 -7.31 0.20 0.54
CA TYR A 91 -7.04 -0.22 -0.83
C TYR A 91 -5.95 0.64 -1.43
N VAL A 92 -4.90 0.01 -1.97
CA VAL A 92 -3.78 0.70 -2.61
C VAL A 92 -3.60 0.13 -4.01
N ASP A 93 -3.94 0.93 -5.01
CA ASP A 93 -3.69 0.59 -6.41
C ASP A 93 -2.29 1.04 -6.81
N GLU A 94 -1.65 0.31 -7.74
CA GLU A 94 -0.26 0.55 -8.18
C GLU A 94 0.70 0.65 -6.99
N PHE A 95 0.53 -0.24 -6.00
CA PHE A 95 1.19 -0.10 -4.71
C PHE A 95 2.73 -0.14 -4.79
N GLN A 96 3.30 -0.74 -5.83
CA GLN A 96 4.75 -0.75 -6.06
C GLN A 96 5.35 0.65 -6.15
N ASN A 97 4.56 1.67 -6.53
CA ASN A 97 5.02 3.06 -6.56
C ASN A 97 5.24 3.65 -5.16
N PHE A 98 4.67 3.04 -4.14
CA PHE A 98 4.69 3.52 -2.74
C PHE A 98 5.39 2.53 -1.82
N ALA A 99 5.67 1.32 -2.30
CA ALA A 99 6.28 0.26 -1.53
C ALA A 99 7.73 0.60 -1.17
N ASN A 100 8.00 0.63 0.11
CA ASN A 100 9.33 0.79 0.69
C ASN A 100 9.50 -0.19 1.85
N GLU A 101 10.66 -0.22 2.50
CA GLU A 101 10.93 -1.10 3.64
C GLU A 101 9.90 -0.96 4.78
N SER A 102 9.41 0.27 5.02
CA SER A 102 8.35 0.49 6.01
C SER A 102 7.05 -0.23 5.65
N PHE A 103 6.80 -0.48 4.36
CA PHE A 103 5.61 -1.19 3.91
C PHE A 103 5.63 -2.67 4.29
N ALA A 104 6.79 -3.30 4.33
CA ALA A 104 6.95 -4.68 4.81
C ALA A 104 6.51 -4.82 6.27
N SER A 105 6.86 -3.86 7.11
CA SER A 105 6.40 -3.80 8.51
C SER A 105 4.88 -3.62 8.60
N ILE A 106 4.30 -2.77 7.74
CA ILE A 106 2.83 -2.58 7.68
C ILE A 106 2.13 -3.90 7.38
N LEU A 107 2.57 -4.64 6.38
CA LEU A 107 1.99 -5.93 5.99
C LEU A 107 1.97 -6.94 7.13
N SER A 108 3.04 -7.00 7.93
CA SER A 108 3.16 -7.97 9.03
C SER A 108 2.31 -7.61 10.25
N GLU A 109 2.03 -6.33 10.50
CA GLU A 109 1.44 -5.87 11.75
C GLU A 109 0.02 -5.27 11.61
N ALA A 110 -0.37 -4.81 10.42
CA ALA A 110 -1.60 -4.05 10.19
C ALA A 110 -2.87 -4.74 10.72
N ARG A 111 -2.92 -6.08 10.62
CA ARG A 111 -4.04 -6.89 11.10
C ARG A 111 -4.31 -6.71 12.60
N LYS A 112 -3.28 -6.55 13.42
CA LYS A 112 -3.41 -6.37 14.88
C LYS A 112 -4.22 -5.12 15.23
N TYR A 113 -4.15 -4.10 14.37
CA TYR A 113 -4.80 -2.81 14.56
C TYR A 113 -6.08 -2.65 13.74
N LYS A 114 -6.64 -3.78 13.25
CA LYS A 114 -7.82 -3.82 12.39
C LYS A 114 -7.69 -2.98 11.11
N LEU A 115 -6.49 -2.92 10.56
CA LEU A 115 -6.23 -2.39 9.23
C LEU A 115 -6.19 -3.56 8.24
N ALA A 116 -7.24 -3.67 7.43
CA ALA A 116 -7.37 -4.69 6.38
C ALA A 116 -6.82 -4.12 5.07
N LEU A 117 -5.70 -4.67 4.60
CA LEU A 117 -4.98 -4.15 3.44
C LEU A 117 -5.32 -4.96 2.18
N THR A 118 -5.67 -4.25 1.12
CA THR A 118 -5.79 -4.78 -0.24
C THR A 118 -4.85 -4.01 -1.14
N VAL A 119 -3.90 -4.69 -1.75
CA VAL A 119 -2.93 -4.08 -2.67
C VAL A 119 -3.08 -4.64 -4.06
N ALA A 120 -2.96 -3.78 -5.06
CA ALA A 120 -2.94 -4.16 -6.47
C ALA A 120 -1.66 -3.66 -7.13
N HIS A 121 -1.09 -4.47 -8.02
CA HIS A 121 0.11 -4.14 -8.78
C HIS A 121 0.10 -4.88 -10.12
N GLN A 122 0.94 -4.43 -11.04
CA GLN A 122 1.01 -5.01 -12.39
C GLN A 122 2.18 -5.98 -12.56
N TYR A 123 3.32 -5.73 -11.93
CA TYR A 123 4.55 -6.51 -12.08
C TYR A 123 5.22 -6.77 -10.73
N VAL A 124 5.45 -8.05 -10.43
CA VAL A 124 6.16 -8.47 -9.20
C VAL A 124 7.61 -7.99 -9.19
N GLU A 125 8.25 -7.96 -10.36
CA GLU A 125 9.65 -7.53 -10.51
C GLU A 125 9.90 -6.08 -10.08
N GLN A 126 8.87 -5.23 -10.04
CA GLN A 126 9.01 -3.85 -9.59
C GLN A 126 9.13 -3.70 -8.07
N MET A 127 8.90 -4.77 -7.33
CA MET A 127 9.07 -4.79 -5.88
C MET A 127 10.51 -5.12 -5.50
N THR A 128 11.01 -4.50 -4.43
CA THR A 128 12.25 -4.97 -3.80
C THR A 128 12.04 -6.38 -3.23
N ASP A 129 13.12 -7.15 -3.09
CA ASP A 129 13.05 -8.53 -2.55
C ASP A 129 12.41 -8.56 -1.16
N GLU A 130 12.67 -7.56 -0.34
CA GLU A 130 12.10 -7.44 1.00
C GLU A 130 10.58 -7.24 0.96
N VAL A 131 10.09 -6.30 0.15
CA VAL A 131 8.65 -6.06 -0.02
C VAL A 131 7.97 -7.27 -0.63
N ARG A 132 8.57 -7.88 -1.65
CA ARG A 132 8.05 -9.09 -2.28
C ARG A 132 7.88 -10.22 -1.27
N SER A 133 8.91 -10.50 -0.48
CA SER A 133 8.88 -11.52 0.57
C SER A 133 7.80 -11.22 1.62
N ALA A 134 7.64 -9.95 2.00
CA ALA A 134 6.61 -9.54 2.95
C ALA A 134 5.20 -9.70 2.38
N VAL A 135 4.98 -9.38 1.10
CA VAL A 135 3.69 -9.58 0.42
C VAL A 135 3.33 -11.06 0.42
N PHE A 136 4.16 -11.91 -0.16
CA PHE A 136 3.86 -13.34 -0.29
C PHE A 136 3.80 -14.07 1.06
N GLY A 137 4.54 -13.60 2.07
CA GLY A 137 4.53 -14.18 3.42
C GLY A 137 3.33 -13.78 4.27
N ASN A 138 2.66 -12.66 3.99
CA ASN A 138 1.58 -12.13 4.84
C ASN A 138 0.20 -12.08 4.16
N VAL A 139 0.14 -12.14 2.83
CA VAL A 139 -1.13 -12.07 2.10
C VAL A 139 -1.82 -13.43 2.09
N GLY A 140 -3.01 -13.50 2.67
CA GLY A 140 -3.81 -14.72 2.74
C GLY A 140 -4.65 -14.99 1.48
N THR A 141 -5.17 -13.93 0.85
CA THR A 141 -5.97 -14.04 -0.36
C THR A 141 -5.22 -13.45 -1.54
N MET A 142 -5.07 -14.22 -2.61
CA MET A 142 -4.44 -13.78 -3.86
C MET A 142 -5.40 -13.90 -5.02
N ILE A 143 -5.52 -12.85 -5.82
CA ILE A 143 -6.30 -12.80 -7.06
C ILE A 143 -5.33 -12.50 -8.18
N VAL A 144 -5.20 -13.41 -9.13
CA VAL A 144 -4.24 -13.30 -10.22
C VAL A 144 -4.98 -13.29 -11.55
N PHE A 145 -4.81 -12.23 -12.31
CA PHE A 145 -5.21 -12.13 -13.71
C PHE A 145 -4.12 -12.71 -14.60
N ARG A 146 -4.28 -12.62 -15.92
CA ARG A 146 -3.21 -13.01 -16.85
C ARG A 146 -1.96 -12.16 -16.62
N ILE A 147 -0.81 -12.82 -16.50
CA ILE A 147 0.49 -12.22 -16.21
C ILE A 147 1.54 -12.68 -17.24
N GLY A 148 2.68 -12.01 -17.26
CA GLY A 148 3.84 -12.40 -18.07
C GLY A 148 4.59 -13.61 -17.49
N ALA A 149 5.47 -14.22 -18.32
CA ALA A 149 6.19 -15.44 -17.94
C ALA A 149 7.06 -15.26 -16.69
N THR A 150 7.72 -14.13 -16.54
CA THR A 150 8.60 -13.87 -15.38
C THR A 150 7.82 -13.89 -14.06
N ASP A 151 6.66 -13.22 -14.02
CA ASP A 151 5.81 -13.22 -12.82
C ASP A 151 5.16 -14.59 -12.62
N ALA A 152 4.84 -15.32 -13.71
CA ALA A 152 4.22 -16.64 -13.64
C ALA A 152 5.09 -17.66 -12.90
N GLU A 153 6.43 -17.57 -12.98
CA GLU A 153 7.34 -18.42 -12.20
C GLU A 153 7.17 -18.24 -10.68
N VAL A 154 6.88 -17.01 -10.24
CA VAL A 154 6.64 -16.71 -8.83
C VAL A 154 5.30 -17.30 -8.40
N PHE A 155 4.25 -17.08 -9.21
CA PHE A 155 2.91 -17.53 -8.87
C PHE A 155 2.73 -19.04 -8.99
N GLU A 156 3.47 -19.74 -9.84
CA GLU A 156 3.51 -21.20 -9.88
C GLU A 156 3.87 -21.78 -8.50
N ARG A 157 4.87 -21.20 -7.81
CA ARG A 157 5.28 -21.64 -6.46
C ARG A 157 4.19 -21.40 -5.43
N GLU A 158 3.49 -20.28 -5.54
CA GLU A 158 2.43 -19.87 -4.61
C GLU A 158 1.14 -20.67 -4.78
N PHE A 159 0.88 -21.16 -5.99
CA PHE A 159 -0.33 -21.90 -6.34
C PHE A 159 -0.10 -23.42 -6.52
N ALA A 160 1.15 -23.89 -6.29
CA ALA A 160 1.46 -25.31 -6.38
C ALA A 160 0.60 -26.13 -5.40
N PRO A 161 0.21 -27.37 -5.76
CA PRO A 161 0.49 -28.07 -7.01
C PRO A 161 -0.59 -27.90 -8.09
N TYR A 162 -1.50 -26.94 -7.95
CA TYR A 162 -2.74 -26.86 -8.74
C TYR A 162 -2.57 -26.17 -10.08
N PHE A 163 -1.66 -25.19 -10.19
CA PHE A 163 -1.43 -24.40 -11.39
C PHE A 163 0.05 -24.32 -11.71
N ILE A 164 0.37 -24.39 -13.01
CA ILE A 164 1.72 -24.24 -13.56
C ILE A 164 1.87 -22.89 -14.26
N MET A 165 3.10 -22.50 -14.59
CA MET A 165 3.41 -21.23 -15.24
C MET A 165 2.56 -20.96 -16.48
N ASP A 166 2.36 -21.96 -17.33
CA ASP A 166 1.59 -21.83 -18.58
C ASP A 166 0.12 -21.47 -18.34
N ASP A 167 -0.46 -21.91 -17.23
CA ASP A 167 -1.85 -21.57 -16.87
C ASP A 167 -2.02 -20.05 -16.67
N PHE A 168 -1.05 -19.42 -16.00
CA PHE A 168 -1.10 -17.98 -15.74
C PHE A 168 -0.89 -17.14 -16.99
N VAL A 169 0.03 -17.56 -17.87
CA VAL A 169 0.35 -16.85 -19.11
C VAL A 169 -0.79 -16.93 -20.13
N ASN A 170 -1.47 -18.09 -20.19
CA ASN A 170 -2.52 -18.37 -21.15
C ASN A 170 -3.94 -18.07 -20.63
N LEU A 171 -4.05 -17.50 -19.42
CA LEU A 171 -5.35 -17.18 -18.84
C LEU A 171 -6.14 -16.22 -19.74
N SER A 172 -7.39 -16.57 -20.01
CA SER A 172 -8.25 -15.74 -20.88
C SER A 172 -8.60 -14.41 -20.22
N ALA A 173 -8.95 -13.43 -21.06
CA ALA A 173 -9.43 -12.14 -20.57
C ALA A 173 -10.66 -12.33 -19.66
N HIS A 174 -10.71 -11.57 -18.57
CA HIS A 174 -11.77 -11.59 -17.55
C HIS A 174 -11.83 -12.88 -16.69
N GLN A 175 -10.83 -13.74 -16.79
CA GLN A 175 -10.67 -14.88 -15.88
C GLN A 175 -9.62 -14.55 -14.83
N ILE A 176 -9.73 -15.22 -13.67
CA ILE A 176 -8.81 -15.08 -12.54
C ILE A 176 -8.48 -16.44 -11.95
N TYR A 177 -7.30 -16.57 -11.38
CA TYR A 177 -7.02 -17.60 -10.36
C TYR A 177 -7.12 -16.97 -8.98
N LEU A 178 -7.72 -17.71 -8.07
CA LEU A 178 -7.99 -17.26 -6.71
C LEU A 178 -7.43 -18.27 -5.71
N ARG A 179 -6.60 -17.78 -4.78
CA ARG A 179 -6.20 -18.50 -3.57
C ARG A 179 -6.83 -17.82 -2.37
N LEU A 180 -7.65 -18.54 -1.64
CA LEU A 180 -8.27 -18.06 -0.40
C LEU A 180 -7.50 -18.55 0.80
N MET A 181 -7.37 -17.71 1.82
CA MET A 181 -6.98 -18.12 3.14
C MET A 181 -8.20 -18.79 3.79
N ILE A 182 -8.08 -20.09 4.01
CA ILE A 182 -9.07 -20.91 4.72
C ILE A 182 -8.68 -20.99 6.21
#